data_c5bbc60897549edfe5ec0ed668d545bc
#
_entry.id   c5bbc60897549edfe5ec0ed668d545bc
#
_cell.length_a   1.000
_cell.length_b   1.000
_cell.length_c   1.000
_cell.angle_alpha   90.00
_cell.angle_beta   90.00
_cell.angle_gamma   90.00
#
_symmetry.space_group_name_H-M   'P 1'
#
loop_
_entity.id
_entity.type
_entity.pdbx_description
1 polymer ?
#
loop_
_entity_poly.entity_id
_entity_poly.type
_entity_poly.pdbx_seq_one_letter_code
_entity_poly.pdbx_strand_id
1 'polypeptide(L)'
;MVVRRRECRRVREEDAHTPTYTTALPSLEDVRAAFPVLDRLAYLNAGTNGPLARSTVEAMLAEELIDLAQGRGGEPYFSRALAMRDEVRAKLAGHLGAEPAQVALTRSTTDGCNIVLAGLDLGPEDEIVTSDVEHFGLIGPLHASGAKIVTAPEDRVIEAVTDRTRLIAISHASWVTGNSLDPLRVKAETGFPILVDGAQSAGVIPVEAGEFDFYAVSCQKWLCGPDVTGALVVARPDELRVALPSYFAQAEHEPDGSYVPREGAERFDSGWNGTPSLAGLSAALDVAPDWRFERTAEMAGKCRAALDERFEVVTNPGQAGLVTFRPETDPTELVEKLREQGVIVRELPGRNLIRVSCGYWTSDDDLERLLDGLG
;
A
#
# COMPACT_ATOMS: atom_id res chain seq x y z
N MET A 1 11.68 -62.49 29.78
CA MET A 1 12.10 -61.13 30.20
C MET A 1 10.89 -60.23 30.11
N VAL A 2 10.29 -59.93 31.30
CA VAL A 2 8.95 -59.29 31.43
C VAL A 2 9.12 -57.77 31.35
N VAL A 3 8.51 -57.11 30.35
CA VAL A 3 8.45 -55.67 30.26
C VAL A 3 7.17 -55.17 30.96
N ARG A 4 7.37 -54.44 32.05
CA ARG A 4 6.30 -53.81 32.84
C ARG A 4 5.66 -52.68 32.05
N ARG A 5 4.33 -52.73 31.88
CA ARG A 5 3.50 -51.59 31.44
C ARG A 5 3.49 -50.53 32.55
N ARG A 6 3.88 -49.30 32.22
CA ARG A 6 3.62 -48.11 33.07
C ARG A 6 2.24 -47.56 32.75
N GLU A 7 1.42 -47.46 33.79
CA GLU A 7 0.12 -46.81 33.77
C GLU A 7 0.28 -45.30 33.49
N CYS A 8 -0.39 -44.79 32.47
CA CYS A 8 -0.51 -43.37 32.19
C CYS A 8 -1.64 -42.81 33.08
N ARG A 9 -1.29 -42.00 34.08
CA ARG A 9 -2.27 -41.27 34.89
C ARG A 9 -3.03 -40.29 34.00
N ARG A 10 -4.36 -40.40 33.95
CA ARG A 10 -5.27 -39.38 33.44
C ARG A 10 -5.11 -38.11 34.29
N VAL A 11 -4.64 -37.02 33.66
CA VAL A 11 -4.78 -35.66 34.18
C VAL A 11 -6.24 -35.25 33.96
N ARG A 12 -6.91 -34.79 35.01
CA ARG A 12 -8.27 -34.26 34.97
C ARG A 12 -8.26 -32.99 34.10
N GLU A 13 -9.22 -32.90 33.20
CA GLU A 13 -9.61 -31.65 32.55
C GLU A 13 -10.13 -30.70 33.64
N GLU A 14 -9.27 -29.78 34.08
CA GLU A 14 -9.70 -28.59 34.82
C GLU A 14 -10.13 -27.56 33.79
N ASP A 15 -11.31 -26.99 34.00
CA ASP A 15 -12.04 -26.02 33.20
C ASP A 15 -11.09 -24.95 32.60
N ALA A 16 -10.83 -25.04 31.30
CA ALA A 16 -10.23 -23.97 30.53
C ALA A 16 -11.31 -22.85 30.41
N HIS A 17 -11.29 -21.95 31.37
CA HIS A 17 -11.95 -20.67 31.23
C HIS A 17 -11.27 -19.92 30.06
N THR A 18 -11.85 -19.99 28.88
CA THR A 18 -11.48 -19.12 27.76
C THR A 18 -11.92 -17.72 28.16
N PRO A 19 -11.00 -16.78 28.43
CA PRO A 19 -11.40 -15.41 28.67
C PRO A 19 -12.01 -14.88 27.37
N THR A 20 -13.29 -14.57 27.38
CA THR A 20 -13.93 -13.74 26.37
C THR A 20 -13.35 -12.33 26.54
N TYR A 21 -12.23 -12.05 25.86
CA TYR A 21 -11.78 -10.69 25.66
C TYR A 21 -12.76 -10.03 24.71
N THR A 22 -13.73 -9.31 25.23
CA THR A 22 -14.36 -8.19 24.53
C THR A 22 -13.25 -7.13 24.44
N THR A 23 -12.39 -7.23 23.44
CA THR A 23 -11.43 -6.17 23.15
C THR A 23 -12.25 -4.97 22.68
N ALA A 24 -12.37 -3.96 23.53
CA ALA A 24 -12.83 -2.65 23.07
C ALA A 24 -11.94 -2.24 21.87
N LEU A 25 -12.54 -1.62 20.84
CA LEU A 25 -11.75 -1.09 19.72
C LEU A 25 -10.68 -0.14 20.28
N PRO A 26 -9.43 -0.18 19.75
CA PRO A 26 -8.36 0.68 20.25
C PRO A 26 -8.76 2.15 20.11
N SER A 27 -8.47 2.93 21.15
CA SER A 27 -8.66 4.39 21.12
C SER A 27 -7.61 5.07 20.24
N LEU A 28 -7.82 6.36 19.93
CA LEU A 28 -6.80 7.16 19.24
C LEU A 28 -5.49 7.21 20.04
N GLU A 29 -5.58 7.28 21.38
CA GLU A 29 -4.40 7.30 22.27
C GLU A 29 -3.62 5.99 22.17
N ASP A 30 -4.31 4.83 22.18
CA ASP A 30 -3.67 3.51 22.01
C ASP A 30 -2.97 3.42 20.65
N VAL A 31 -3.62 3.89 19.58
CA VAL A 31 -3.05 3.91 18.23
C VAL A 31 -1.83 4.82 18.17
N ARG A 32 -1.90 6.04 18.71
CA ARG A 32 -0.76 6.96 18.71
C ARG A 32 0.42 6.43 19.52
N ALA A 33 0.16 5.76 20.65
CA ALA A 33 1.20 5.13 21.47
C ALA A 33 1.95 4.00 20.73
N ALA A 34 1.33 3.37 19.73
CA ALA A 34 2.01 2.40 18.86
C ALA A 34 3.06 3.04 17.94
N PHE A 35 2.99 4.35 17.69
CA PHE A 35 3.88 5.11 16.82
C PHE A 35 4.71 6.15 17.60
N PRO A 36 5.87 5.81 18.18
CA PRO A 36 6.63 6.71 19.08
C PRO A 36 7.06 8.05 18.45
N VAL A 37 7.13 8.14 17.13
CA VAL A 37 7.48 9.36 16.41
C VAL A 37 6.42 10.46 16.62
N LEU A 38 5.16 10.09 16.86
CA LEU A 38 4.03 11.00 17.04
C LEU A 38 4.07 11.78 18.38
N ASP A 39 4.89 11.33 19.35
CA ASP A 39 5.12 12.08 20.59
C ASP A 39 5.88 13.39 20.35
N ARG A 40 6.59 13.50 19.22
CA ARG A 40 7.47 14.63 18.90
C ARG A 40 7.07 15.37 17.64
N LEU A 41 6.54 14.66 16.65
CA LEU A 41 6.28 15.20 15.32
C LEU A 41 4.78 15.19 15.00
N ALA A 42 4.29 16.29 14.44
CA ALA A 42 3.06 16.29 13.65
C ALA A 42 3.38 15.60 12.30
N TYR A 43 3.17 14.28 12.24
CA TYR A 43 3.59 13.45 11.11
C TYR A 43 2.51 13.42 10.02
N LEU A 44 2.57 14.38 9.11
CA LEU A 44 1.58 14.65 8.07
C LEU A 44 2.12 14.34 6.65
N ASN A 45 2.90 13.24 6.51
CA ASN A 45 3.57 12.88 5.24
C ASN A 45 3.49 11.40 4.86
N ALA A 46 2.45 10.69 5.28
CA ALA A 46 2.25 9.27 4.94
C ALA A 46 2.12 9.02 3.43
N GLY A 47 1.68 10.01 2.66
CA GLY A 47 1.69 9.94 1.20
C GLY A 47 3.09 9.77 0.57
N THR A 48 4.17 9.98 1.36
CA THR A 48 5.56 9.61 1.02
C THR A 48 5.92 8.30 1.70
N ASN A 49 6.02 8.28 3.02
CA ASN A 49 6.17 7.09 3.86
C ASN A 49 5.34 7.29 5.13
N GLY A 50 4.67 6.24 5.60
CA GLY A 50 3.95 6.21 6.88
C GLY A 50 4.90 6.13 8.07
N PRO A 51 4.44 6.45 9.28
CA PRO A 51 5.22 6.24 10.48
C PRO A 51 5.37 4.73 10.76
N LEU A 52 6.51 4.31 11.31
CA LEU A 52 6.71 2.92 11.72
C LEU A 52 6.16 2.70 13.13
N ALA A 53 5.35 1.65 13.30
CA ALA A 53 4.92 1.22 14.62
C ALA A 53 6.06 0.51 15.37
N ARG A 54 6.03 0.54 16.70
CA ARG A 54 6.98 -0.18 17.56
C ARG A 54 6.95 -1.68 17.26
N SER A 55 5.77 -2.28 17.16
CA SER A 55 5.57 -3.71 16.85
C SER A 55 6.19 -4.10 15.50
N THR A 56 6.12 -3.22 14.49
CA THR A 56 6.76 -3.43 13.19
C THR A 56 8.26 -3.61 13.33
N VAL A 57 8.92 -2.71 14.05
CA VAL A 57 10.37 -2.74 14.27
C VAL A 57 10.77 -3.95 15.13
N GLU A 58 9.99 -4.25 16.18
CA GLU A 58 10.24 -5.41 17.06
C GLU A 58 10.13 -6.74 16.29
N ALA A 59 9.12 -6.88 15.41
CA ALA A 59 8.97 -8.06 14.56
C ALA A 59 10.15 -8.23 13.58
N MET A 60 10.60 -7.13 12.96
CA MET A 60 11.78 -7.14 12.08
C MET A 60 13.03 -7.60 12.83
N LEU A 61 13.28 -7.02 14.00
CA LEU A 61 14.45 -7.38 14.83
C LEU A 61 14.40 -8.82 15.32
N ALA A 62 13.21 -9.33 15.67
CA ALA A 62 13.05 -10.72 16.09
C ALA A 62 13.46 -11.71 14.98
N GLU A 63 13.05 -11.46 13.73
CA GLU A 63 13.45 -12.28 12.59
C GLU A 63 14.92 -12.15 12.25
N GLU A 64 15.52 -10.95 12.32
CA GLU A 64 16.97 -10.78 12.15
C GLU A 64 17.77 -11.59 13.19
N LEU A 65 17.31 -11.64 14.44
CA LEU A 65 17.95 -12.43 15.50
C LEU A 65 17.80 -13.94 15.26
N ILE A 66 16.69 -14.40 14.71
CA ILE A 66 16.49 -15.80 14.32
C ILE A 66 17.46 -16.13 13.19
N ASP A 67 17.54 -15.33 12.15
CA ASP A 67 18.44 -15.53 11.02
C ASP A 67 19.91 -15.48 11.44
N LEU A 68 20.27 -14.59 12.36
CA LEU A 68 21.61 -14.51 12.95
C LEU A 68 21.98 -15.78 13.72
N ALA A 69 21.03 -16.34 14.49
CA ALA A 69 21.29 -17.48 15.36
C ALA A 69 21.23 -18.82 14.63
N GLN A 70 20.34 -18.98 13.65
CA GLN A 70 20.03 -20.23 12.97
C GLN A 70 20.57 -20.32 11.55
N GLY A 71 20.94 -19.16 10.96
CA GLY A 71 21.33 -19.07 9.56
C GLY A 71 20.13 -19.03 8.60
N ARG A 72 20.40 -18.71 7.33
CA ARG A 72 19.42 -18.54 6.28
C ARG A 72 19.52 -19.62 5.20
N GLY A 73 19.36 -20.86 5.59
CA GLY A 73 19.47 -21.99 4.67
C GLY A 73 18.72 -23.23 5.11
N GLY A 74 18.51 -24.11 4.13
CA GLY A 74 17.84 -25.39 4.36
C GLY A 74 16.33 -25.27 4.57
N GLU A 75 15.71 -26.41 4.74
CA GLU A 75 14.25 -26.55 4.82
C GLU A 75 13.62 -25.67 5.91
N PRO A 76 14.15 -25.57 7.16
CA PRO A 76 13.51 -24.76 8.21
C PRO A 76 13.40 -23.26 7.86
N TYR A 77 14.40 -22.69 7.18
CA TYR A 77 14.38 -21.32 6.73
C TYR A 77 13.33 -21.10 5.63
N PHE A 78 13.32 -21.98 4.60
CA PHE A 78 12.40 -21.85 3.48
C PHE A 78 10.95 -22.07 3.92
N SER A 79 10.67 -23.04 4.77
CA SER A 79 9.32 -23.27 5.32
C SER A 79 8.81 -22.05 6.09
N ARG A 80 9.66 -21.43 6.94
CA ARG A 80 9.31 -20.21 7.65
C ARG A 80 9.06 -19.05 6.68
N ALA A 81 9.93 -18.84 5.70
CA ALA A 81 9.78 -17.76 4.71
C ALA A 81 8.49 -17.91 3.88
N LEU A 82 8.14 -19.12 3.48
CA LEU A 82 6.90 -19.39 2.74
C LEU A 82 5.67 -19.15 3.62
N ALA A 83 5.66 -19.64 4.86
CA ALA A 83 4.55 -19.40 5.80
C ALA A 83 4.31 -17.89 6.04
N MET A 84 5.38 -17.09 6.19
CA MET A 84 5.26 -15.63 6.32
C MET A 84 4.70 -14.97 5.05
N ARG A 85 5.07 -15.45 3.87
CA ARG A 85 4.51 -14.96 2.61
C ARG A 85 3.01 -15.19 2.55
N ASP A 86 2.56 -16.39 2.92
CA ASP A 86 1.14 -16.76 2.93
C ASP A 86 0.35 -15.92 3.94
N GLU A 87 0.91 -15.71 5.15
CA GLU A 87 0.31 -14.85 6.17
C GLU A 87 0.17 -13.41 5.69
N VAL A 88 1.25 -12.80 5.17
CA VAL A 88 1.24 -11.43 4.66
C VAL A 88 0.26 -11.27 3.49
N ARG A 89 0.21 -12.26 2.58
CA ARG A 89 -0.72 -12.29 1.46
C ARG A 89 -2.17 -12.30 1.92
N ALA A 90 -2.50 -13.14 2.90
CA ALA A 90 -3.84 -13.21 3.48
C ALA A 90 -4.25 -11.89 4.16
N LYS A 91 -3.34 -11.27 4.94
CA LYS A 91 -3.59 -9.97 5.57
C LYS A 91 -3.78 -8.87 4.53
N LEU A 92 -2.90 -8.79 3.53
CA LEU A 92 -3.05 -7.81 2.44
C LEU A 92 -4.36 -7.99 1.69
N ALA A 93 -4.77 -9.22 1.39
CA ALA A 93 -6.04 -9.51 0.77
C ALA A 93 -7.21 -8.93 1.58
N GLY A 94 -7.23 -9.16 2.89
CA GLY A 94 -8.24 -8.58 3.79
C GLY A 94 -8.23 -7.04 3.83
N HIS A 95 -7.05 -6.40 3.82
CA HIS A 95 -6.95 -4.94 3.81
C HIS A 95 -7.35 -4.30 2.47
N LEU A 96 -7.25 -5.05 1.37
CA LEU A 96 -7.45 -4.56 0.02
C LEU A 96 -8.79 -5.01 -0.61
N GLY A 97 -9.63 -5.75 0.11
CA GLY A 97 -10.89 -6.29 -0.44
C GLY A 97 -10.63 -7.21 -1.63
N ALA A 98 -9.78 -8.21 -1.45
CA ALA A 98 -9.42 -9.19 -2.47
C ALA A 98 -9.33 -10.60 -1.86
N GLU A 99 -9.31 -11.62 -2.70
CA GLU A 99 -8.98 -12.98 -2.26
C GLU A 99 -7.46 -13.19 -2.22
N PRO A 100 -6.92 -14.00 -1.29
CA PRO A 100 -5.48 -14.27 -1.24
C PRO A 100 -4.90 -14.77 -2.57
N ALA A 101 -5.64 -15.55 -3.33
CA ALA A 101 -5.23 -16.04 -4.65
C ALA A 101 -5.08 -14.94 -5.72
N GLN A 102 -5.62 -13.74 -5.48
CA GLN A 102 -5.50 -12.57 -6.35
C GLN A 102 -4.30 -11.67 -5.99
N VAL A 103 -3.60 -11.91 -4.88
CA VAL A 103 -2.54 -11.03 -4.37
C VAL A 103 -1.16 -11.58 -4.67
N ALA A 104 -0.35 -10.82 -5.41
CA ALA A 104 1.09 -11.03 -5.54
C ALA A 104 1.86 -10.12 -4.58
N LEU A 105 2.96 -10.62 -3.99
CA LEU A 105 3.86 -9.83 -3.18
C LEU A 105 4.89 -9.14 -4.06
N THR A 106 4.90 -7.81 -4.04
CA THR A 106 5.81 -6.97 -4.81
C THR A 106 6.67 -6.10 -3.90
N ARG A 107 7.50 -5.26 -4.46
CA ARG A 107 8.37 -4.34 -3.70
C ARG A 107 7.84 -2.91 -3.66
N SER A 108 6.92 -2.57 -4.56
CA SER A 108 6.31 -1.24 -4.66
C SER A 108 5.15 -1.24 -5.66
N THR A 109 4.37 -0.17 -5.70
CA THR A 109 3.41 0.12 -6.78
C THR A 109 4.06 0.05 -8.17
N THR A 110 5.23 0.70 -8.34
CA THR A 110 5.96 0.70 -9.62
C THR A 110 6.33 -0.71 -10.09
N ASP A 111 6.72 -1.58 -9.16
CA ASP A 111 7.02 -2.99 -9.45
C ASP A 111 5.77 -3.72 -9.96
N GLY A 112 4.63 -3.52 -9.30
CA GLY A 112 3.34 -4.05 -9.75
C GLY A 112 2.93 -3.54 -11.13
N CYS A 113 3.08 -2.23 -11.40
CA CYS A 113 2.82 -1.65 -12.72
C CYS A 113 3.69 -2.27 -13.82
N ASN A 114 4.99 -2.44 -13.56
CA ASN A 114 5.91 -3.08 -14.51
C ASN A 114 5.51 -4.54 -14.81
N ILE A 115 5.10 -5.30 -13.80
CA ILE A 115 4.64 -6.69 -13.97
C ILE A 115 3.43 -6.75 -14.90
N VAL A 116 2.43 -5.89 -14.66
CA VAL A 116 1.21 -5.83 -15.50
C VAL A 116 1.56 -5.45 -16.94
N LEU A 117 2.29 -4.36 -17.13
CA LEU A 117 2.60 -3.84 -18.46
C LEU A 117 3.45 -4.82 -19.29
N ALA A 118 4.43 -5.48 -18.66
CA ALA A 118 5.19 -6.53 -19.31
C ALA A 118 4.33 -7.76 -19.67
N GLY A 119 3.33 -8.07 -18.84
CA GLY A 119 2.43 -9.20 -19.05
C GLY A 119 1.40 -8.98 -20.16
N LEU A 120 0.99 -7.72 -20.40
CA LEU A 120 0.00 -7.36 -21.43
C LEU A 120 0.55 -7.39 -22.85
N ASP A 121 1.89 -7.37 -23.04
CA ASP A 121 2.56 -7.46 -24.34
C ASP A 121 2.06 -6.41 -25.35
N LEU A 122 2.03 -5.15 -24.93
CA LEU A 122 1.50 -4.04 -25.71
C LEU A 122 2.52 -3.56 -26.77
N GLY A 123 2.02 -3.09 -27.91
CA GLY A 123 2.80 -2.59 -29.03
C GLY A 123 2.52 -1.12 -29.39
N PRO A 124 3.23 -0.57 -30.37
CA PRO A 124 3.15 0.86 -30.74
C PRO A 124 1.79 1.29 -31.31
N GLU A 125 0.97 0.35 -31.74
CA GLU A 125 -0.39 0.61 -32.24
C GLU A 125 -1.45 0.61 -31.11
N ASP A 126 -1.11 0.04 -29.95
CA ASP A 126 -1.98 0.01 -28.77
C ASP A 126 -1.90 1.34 -28.03
N GLU A 127 -3.03 1.80 -27.48
CA GLU A 127 -3.09 3.01 -26.69
C GLU A 127 -3.35 2.69 -25.20
N ILE A 128 -2.61 3.36 -24.33
CA ILE A 128 -2.91 3.41 -22.89
C ILE A 128 -3.41 4.82 -22.57
N VAL A 129 -4.62 4.91 -22.00
CA VAL A 129 -5.18 6.17 -21.53
C VAL A 129 -4.83 6.38 -20.06
N THR A 130 -4.36 7.59 -19.73
CA THR A 130 -3.93 7.95 -18.37
C THR A 130 -4.27 9.40 -18.04
N SER A 131 -4.14 9.80 -16.76
CA SER A 131 -4.35 11.20 -16.36
C SER A 131 -3.08 12.05 -16.48
N ASP A 132 -3.23 13.38 -16.48
CA ASP A 132 -2.12 14.35 -16.53
C ASP A 132 -1.48 14.62 -15.16
N VAL A 133 -1.96 13.98 -14.10
CA VAL A 133 -1.49 14.14 -12.72
C VAL A 133 -0.93 12.85 -12.12
N GLU A 134 -0.48 11.92 -12.96
CA GLU A 134 0.06 10.65 -12.48
C GLU A 134 1.46 10.79 -11.87
N HIS A 135 1.75 9.93 -10.91
CA HIS A 135 3.07 9.82 -10.32
C HIS A 135 4.04 9.11 -11.27
N PHE A 136 5.34 9.45 -11.19
CA PHE A 136 6.38 8.82 -12.01
C PHE A 136 6.40 7.28 -11.85
N GLY A 137 6.00 6.76 -10.69
CA GLY A 137 5.89 5.32 -10.43
C GLY A 137 4.89 4.59 -11.33
N LEU A 138 3.92 5.30 -11.92
CA LEU A 138 3.02 4.79 -12.94
C LEU A 138 3.44 5.28 -14.34
N ILE A 139 3.59 6.59 -14.54
CA ILE A 139 3.83 7.15 -15.88
C ILE A 139 5.14 6.67 -16.51
N GLY A 140 6.19 6.43 -15.71
CA GLY A 140 7.47 5.89 -16.19
C GLY A 140 7.32 4.48 -16.80
N PRO A 141 6.73 3.50 -16.08
CA PRO A 141 6.35 2.21 -16.65
C PRO A 141 5.46 2.28 -17.89
N LEU A 142 4.47 3.19 -17.93
CA LEU A 142 3.63 3.37 -19.11
C LEU A 142 4.46 3.72 -20.34
N HIS A 143 5.35 4.70 -20.24
CA HIS A 143 6.23 5.08 -21.36
C HIS A 143 7.23 3.97 -21.75
N ALA A 144 7.59 3.09 -20.82
CA ALA A 144 8.48 1.96 -21.10
C ALA A 144 7.75 0.76 -21.72
N SER A 145 6.43 0.73 -21.75
CA SER A 145 5.63 -0.40 -22.24
C SER A 145 5.70 -0.62 -23.76
N GLY A 146 6.09 0.42 -24.50
CA GLY A 146 6.07 0.41 -25.97
C GLY A 146 4.74 0.85 -26.59
N ALA A 147 3.67 1.00 -25.82
CA ALA A 147 2.40 1.52 -26.27
C ALA A 147 2.40 3.04 -26.42
N LYS A 148 1.45 3.57 -27.17
CA LYS A 148 1.21 5.01 -27.27
C LYS A 148 0.44 5.48 -26.02
N ILE A 149 0.98 6.48 -25.32
CA ILE A 149 0.34 7.07 -24.14
C ILE A 149 -0.56 8.23 -24.56
N VAL A 150 -1.83 8.13 -24.16
CA VAL A 150 -2.86 9.16 -24.36
C VAL A 150 -3.17 9.79 -23.00
N THR A 151 -2.73 11.02 -22.79
CA THR A 151 -2.91 11.73 -21.51
C THR A 151 -4.11 12.66 -21.61
N ALA A 152 -4.96 12.67 -20.59
CA ALA A 152 -6.11 13.55 -20.45
C ALA A 152 -6.16 14.20 -19.06
N PRO A 153 -6.88 15.32 -18.87
CA PRO A 153 -7.21 15.82 -17.53
C PRO A 153 -7.84 14.73 -16.66
N GLU A 154 -7.55 14.70 -15.34
CA GLU A 154 -7.99 13.63 -14.44
C GLU A 154 -9.51 13.39 -14.47
N ASP A 155 -10.31 14.42 -14.68
CA ASP A 155 -11.78 14.39 -14.75
C ASP A 155 -12.33 13.98 -16.15
N ARG A 156 -11.46 13.86 -17.18
CA ARG A 156 -11.83 13.62 -18.57
C ARG A 156 -11.19 12.38 -19.18
N VAL A 157 -10.69 11.47 -18.38
CA VAL A 157 -10.02 10.24 -18.83
C VAL A 157 -10.96 9.39 -19.72
N ILE A 158 -12.24 9.31 -19.39
CA ILE A 158 -13.24 8.55 -20.17
C ILE A 158 -13.39 9.11 -21.60
N GLU A 159 -13.32 10.44 -21.79
CA GLU A 159 -13.46 11.08 -23.10
C GLU A 159 -12.25 10.81 -24.03
N ALA A 160 -11.10 10.42 -23.46
CA ALA A 160 -9.88 10.16 -24.20
C ALA A 160 -9.78 8.74 -24.79
N VAL A 161 -10.73 7.86 -24.45
CA VAL A 161 -10.78 6.47 -24.90
C VAL A 161 -11.08 6.37 -26.39
N THR A 162 -10.38 5.50 -27.11
CA THR A 162 -10.55 5.23 -28.55
C THR A 162 -10.65 3.72 -28.82
N ASP A 163 -10.94 3.33 -30.07
CA ASP A 163 -10.97 1.93 -30.49
C ASP A 163 -9.59 1.23 -30.38
N ARG A 164 -8.50 1.98 -30.24
CA ARG A 164 -7.15 1.45 -30.02
C ARG A 164 -6.77 1.34 -28.54
N THR A 165 -7.61 1.81 -27.65
CA THR A 165 -7.36 1.70 -26.21
C THR A 165 -7.30 0.22 -25.81
N ARG A 166 -6.24 -0.16 -25.09
CA ARG A 166 -6.04 -1.53 -24.58
C ARG A 166 -5.99 -1.55 -23.05
N LEU A 167 -5.70 -0.43 -22.45
CA LEU A 167 -5.60 -0.27 -21.00
C LEU A 167 -5.95 1.16 -20.63
N ILE A 168 -6.64 1.33 -19.50
CA ILE A 168 -6.72 2.58 -18.79
C ILE A 168 -5.86 2.43 -17.52
N ALA A 169 -4.93 3.35 -17.29
CA ALA A 169 -4.01 3.29 -16.17
C ALA A 169 -4.06 4.62 -15.39
N ILE A 170 -4.62 4.60 -14.18
CA ILE A 170 -4.88 5.81 -13.38
C ILE A 170 -4.62 5.58 -11.89
N SER A 171 -4.28 6.64 -11.16
CA SER A 171 -4.28 6.66 -9.71
C SER A 171 -5.69 6.63 -9.15
N HIS A 172 -5.95 5.83 -8.09
CA HIS A 172 -7.22 5.86 -7.36
C HIS A 172 -7.41 7.18 -6.59
N ALA A 173 -6.32 7.71 -6.05
CA ALA A 173 -6.26 9.05 -5.48
C ALA A 173 -4.99 9.76 -6.00
N SER A 174 -5.16 10.97 -6.54
CA SER A 174 -4.08 11.74 -7.14
C SER A 174 -3.06 12.16 -6.07
N TRP A 175 -1.78 11.89 -6.33
CA TRP A 175 -0.69 12.33 -5.45
C TRP A 175 -0.45 13.84 -5.50
N VAL A 176 -1.03 14.52 -6.51
CA VAL A 176 -0.91 15.96 -6.73
C VAL A 176 -2.09 16.70 -6.14
N THR A 177 -3.30 16.37 -6.58
CA THR A 177 -4.51 17.10 -6.19
C THR A 177 -5.12 16.58 -4.90
N GLY A 178 -4.84 15.32 -4.53
CA GLY A 178 -5.52 14.61 -3.45
C GLY A 178 -6.93 14.15 -3.83
N ASN A 179 -7.40 14.44 -5.04
CA ASN A 179 -8.71 14.03 -5.51
C ASN A 179 -8.76 12.52 -5.75
N SER A 180 -9.87 11.90 -5.38
CA SER A 180 -10.15 10.50 -5.67
C SER A 180 -10.89 10.39 -7.00
N LEU A 181 -10.44 9.46 -7.84
CA LEU A 181 -11.17 9.02 -9.01
C LEU A 181 -12.07 7.83 -8.64
N ASP A 182 -13.00 7.50 -9.50
CA ASP A 182 -13.81 6.28 -9.41
C ASP A 182 -13.40 5.30 -10.53
N PRO A 183 -12.38 4.45 -10.29
CA PRO A 183 -11.90 3.54 -11.33
C PRO A 183 -12.94 2.49 -11.74
N LEU A 184 -13.86 2.08 -10.85
CA LEU A 184 -14.94 1.15 -11.20
C LEU A 184 -15.92 1.78 -12.17
N ARG A 185 -16.27 3.04 -11.96
CA ARG A 185 -17.09 3.80 -12.90
C ARG A 185 -16.37 3.93 -14.25
N VAL A 186 -15.08 4.30 -14.26
CA VAL A 186 -14.29 4.38 -15.51
C VAL A 186 -14.32 3.04 -16.25
N LYS A 187 -14.08 1.94 -15.55
CA LYS A 187 -14.15 0.57 -16.14
C LYS A 187 -15.54 0.25 -16.68
N ALA A 188 -16.60 0.55 -15.93
CA ALA A 188 -17.98 0.26 -16.32
C ALA A 188 -18.44 1.08 -17.55
N GLU A 189 -18.07 2.36 -17.63
CA GLU A 189 -18.47 3.23 -18.74
C GLU A 189 -17.66 2.97 -20.02
N THR A 190 -16.40 2.50 -19.90
CA THR A 190 -15.52 2.31 -21.06
C THR A 190 -15.44 0.85 -21.54
N GLY A 191 -15.62 -0.12 -20.65
CA GLY A 191 -15.46 -1.54 -20.91
C GLY A 191 -14.02 -2.01 -21.11
N PHE A 192 -13.02 -1.15 -20.91
CA PHE A 192 -11.59 -1.51 -21.05
C PHE A 192 -11.00 -1.99 -19.72
N PRO A 193 -9.95 -2.84 -19.77
CA PRO A 193 -9.19 -3.22 -18.59
C PRO A 193 -8.58 -1.99 -17.89
N ILE A 194 -8.49 -2.06 -16.55
CA ILE A 194 -7.97 -0.94 -15.74
C ILE A 194 -6.81 -1.39 -14.85
N LEU A 195 -5.71 -0.61 -14.90
CA LEU A 195 -4.61 -0.66 -13.94
C LEU A 195 -4.72 0.54 -12.99
N VAL A 196 -4.91 0.26 -11.72
CA VAL A 196 -5.09 1.27 -10.70
C VAL A 196 -3.83 1.40 -9.83
N ASP A 197 -3.25 2.60 -9.79
CA ASP A 197 -2.24 2.96 -8.79
C ASP A 197 -2.93 3.23 -7.45
N GLY A 198 -2.82 2.29 -6.53
CA GLY A 198 -3.39 2.32 -5.19
C GLY A 198 -2.51 2.97 -4.13
N ALA A 199 -1.38 3.57 -4.50
CA ALA A 199 -0.38 4.07 -3.55
C ALA A 199 -0.90 5.15 -2.60
N GLN A 200 -1.97 5.86 -2.95
CA GLN A 200 -2.56 6.93 -2.13
C GLN A 200 -3.98 6.59 -1.66
N SER A 201 -4.46 5.36 -1.89
CA SER A 201 -5.80 4.92 -1.49
C SER A 201 -5.78 3.69 -0.57
N ALA A 202 -4.85 2.73 -0.78
CA ALA A 202 -4.71 1.55 0.07
C ALA A 202 -4.40 1.95 1.53
N GLY A 203 -5.29 1.58 2.46
CA GLY A 203 -5.20 1.94 3.88
C GLY A 203 -5.78 3.31 4.25
N VAL A 204 -6.26 4.09 3.27
CA VAL A 204 -6.82 5.46 3.44
C VAL A 204 -8.32 5.48 3.25
N ILE A 205 -8.81 4.78 2.23
CA ILE A 205 -10.23 4.60 1.93
C ILE A 205 -10.54 3.11 1.83
N PRO A 206 -11.80 2.69 2.01
CA PRO A 206 -12.21 1.33 1.69
C PRO A 206 -11.95 1.03 0.22
N VAL A 207 -11.40 -0.15 -0.08
CA VAL A 207 -11.08 -0.58 -1.43
C VAL A 207 -11.55 -2.01 -1.62
N GLU A 208 -12.18 -2.28 -2.75
CA GLU A 208 -12.50 -3.63 -3.25
C GLU A 208 -11.57 -3.92 -4.44
N ALA A 209 -10.28 -4.14 -4.14
CA ALA A 209 -9.25 -4.26 -5.18
C ALA A 209 -9.46 -5.46 -6.11
N GLY A 210 -10.17 -6.49 -5.64
CA GLY A 210 -10.56 -7.65 -6.46
C GLY A 210 -11.51 -7.34 -7.62
N GLU A 211 -12.19 -6.18 -7.60
CA GLU A 211 -13.09 -5.72 -8.67
C GLU A 211 -12.35 -5.02 -9.82
N PHE A 212 -11.12 -4.54 -9.60
CA PHE A 212 -10.27 -3.99 -10.66
C PHE A 212 -9.58 -5.12 -11.42
N ASP A 213 -9.15 -4.88 -12.65
CA ASP A 213 -8.33 -5.88 -13.36
C ASP A 213 -6.96 -5.98 -12.71
N PHE A 214 -6.37 -4.81 -12.37
CA PHE A 214 -5.08 -4.72 -11.69
C PHE A 214 -5.07 -3.56 -10.67
N TYR A 215 -4.53 -3.82 -9.46
CA TYR A 215 -4.38 -2.80 -8.41
C TYR A 215 -3.01 -2.93 -7.74
N ALA A 216 -2.16 -1.91 -7.89
CA ALA A 216 -0.79 -1.93 -7.41
C ALA A 216 -0.60 -1.03 -6.17
N VAL A 217 0.13 -1.52 -5.16
CA VAL A 217 0.26 -0.90 -3.84
C VAL A 217 1.71 -0.80 -3.39
N SER A 218 2.03 0.27 -2.66
CA SER A 218 3.26 0.43 -1.87
C SER A 218 2.92 0.42 -0.39
N CYS A 219 3.39 -0.60 0.36
CA CYS A 219 2.98 -0.81 1.74
C CYS A 219 3.64 0.14 2.74
N GLN A 220 4.80 0.74 2.41
CA GLN A 220 5.49 1.70 3.30
C GLN A 220 4.77 3.04 3.46
N LYS A 221 3.70 3.30 2.70
CA LYS A 221 2.92 4.54 2.81
C LYS A 221 1.87 4.42 3.92
N TRP A 222 0.62 4.38 3.56
CA TRP A 222 -0.51 4.41 4.47
C TRP A 222 -0.76 3.10 5.25
N LEU A 223 -0.22 1.98 4.75
CA LEU A 223 -0.20 0.71 5.47
C LEU A 223 0.94 0.65 6.51
N CYS A 224 1.77 1.70 6.62
CA CYS A 224 2.84 1.84 7.60
C CYS A 224 3.83 0.65 7.65
N GLY A 225 3.95 -0.10 6.55
CA GLY A 225 4.86 -1.23 6.42
C GLY A 225 6.32 -0.80 6.24
N PRO A 226 7.26 -1.73 6.30
CA PRO A 226 8.65 -1.48 5.97
C PRO A 226 8.85 -1.06 4.51
N ASP A 227 9.97 -0.39 4.23
CA ASP A 227 10.40 -0.10 2.86
C ASP A 227 10.55 -1.39 2.02
N VAL A 228 10.44 -1.24 0.71
CA VAL A 228 10.57 -2.34 -0.26
C VAL A 228 9.52 -3.43 -0.05
N THR A 229 8.33 -3.05 0.40
CA THR A 229 7.15 -3.91 0.48
C THR A 229 5.99 -3.33 -0.35
N GLY A 230 5.29 -4.19 -1.06
CA GLY A 230 4.16 -3.83 -1.92
C GLY A 230 3.30 -5.03 -2.25
N ALA A 231 2.20 -4.77 -2.91
CA ALA A 231 1.29 -5.79 -3.43
C ALA A 231 0.80 -5.43 -4.83
N LEU A 232 0.46 -6.46 -5.60
CA LEU A 232 -0.29 -6.37 -6.85
C LEU A 232 -1.50 -7.29 -6.72
N VAL A 233 -2.70 -6.74 -6.82
CA VAL A 233 -3.92 -7.52 -6.96
C VAL A 233 -4.17 -7.71 -8.45
N VAL A 234 -4.41 -8.95 -8.88
CA VAL A 234 -4.75 -9.35 -10.24
C VAL A 234 -6.06 -10.10 -10.18
N ALA A 235 -7.13 -9.54 -10.70
CA ALA A 235 -8.46 -10.14 -10.60
C ALA A 235 -8.53 -11.52 -11.29
N ARG A 236 -7.86 -11.66 -12.43
CA ARG A 236 -7.81 -12.88 -13.25
C ARG A 236 -6.37 -13.26 -13.57
N PRO A 237 -5.64 -13.91 -12.62
CA PRO A 237 -4.21 -14.19 -12.79
C PRO A 237 -3.87 -15.04 -14.02
N ASP A 238 -4.78 -15.92 -14.46
CA ASP A 238 -4.57 -16.81 -15.60
C ASP A 238 -4.62 -16.08 -16.96
N GLU A 239 -5.20 -14.88 -17.01
CA GLU A 239 -5.30 -14.08 -18.23
C GLU A 239 -4.08 -13.18 -18.46
N LEU A 240 -3.21 -13.01 -17.46
CA LEU A 240 -1.99 -12.19 -17.57
C LEU A 240 -0.77 -13.09 -17.77
N ARG A 241 0.04 -12.78 -18.79
CA ARG A 241 1.28 -13.53 -19.06
C ARG A 241 2.33 -13.26 -18.00
N VAL A 242 3.01 -14.31 -17.51
CA VAL A 242 4.17 -14.16 -16.63
C VAL A 242 5.38 -13.75 -17.48
N ALA A 243 5.61 -12.45 -17.61
CA ALA A 243 6.71 -11.89 -18.39
C ALA A 243 7.99 -11.68 -17.59
N LEU A 244 7.86 -11.56 -16.26
CA LEU A 244 8.97 -11.32 -15.32
C LEU A 244 9.00 -12.45 -14.26
N PRO A 245 9.40 -13.67 -14.64
CA PRO A 245 9.44 -14.80 -13.72
C PRO A 245 10.48 -14.55 -12.62
N SER A 246 10.13 -14.95 -11.39
CA SER A 246 11.02 -14.90 -10.23
C SER A 246 11.16 -16.26 -9.58
N TYR A 247 12.14 -16.41 -8.68
CA TYR A 247 12.35 -17.67 -7.96
C TYR A 247 11.12 -18.12 -7.15
N PHE A 248 10.39 -17.20 -6.55
CA PHE A 248 9.18 -17.52 -5.79
C PHE A 248 7.91 -17.61 -6.62
N ALA A 249 7.94 -17.21 -7.88
CA ALA A 249 6.80 -17.24 -8.78
C ALA A 249 6.63 -18.62 -9.48
N GLN A 250 7.59 -19.54 -9.31
CA GLN A 250 7.56 -20.87 -9.89
C GLN A 250 7.21 -21.94 -8.84
N ALA A 251 6.41 -22.94 -9.22
CA ALA A 251 6.14 -24.13 -8.42
C ALA A 251 7.21 -25.19 -8.63
N GLU A 252 7.63 -25.39 -9.88
CA GLU A 252 8.63 -26.38 -10.30
C GLU A 252 9.49 -25.77 -11.42
N HIS A 253 10.76 -26.13 -11.50
CA HIS A 253 11.64 -25.72 -12.59
C HIS A 253 12.65 -26.81 -12.94
N GLU A 254 13.09 -26.81 -14.20
CA GLU A 254 14.10 -27.70 -14.73
C GLU A 254 15.43 -26.98 -14.99
N PRO A 255 16.56 -27.70 -15.09
CA PRO A 255 17.87 -27.09 -15.35
C PRO A 255 17.97 -26.35 -16.68
N ASP A 256 17.12 -26.59 -17.64
CA ASP A 256 17.08 -25.92 -18.94
C ASP A 256 16.35 -24.58 -18.88
N GLY A 257 15.78 -24.20 -17.69
CA GLY A 257 15.04 -22.97 -17.48
C GLY A 257 13.54 -23.07 -17.74
N SER A 258 13.02 -24.21 -18.15
CA SER A 258 11.58 -24.44 -18.18
C SER A 258 11.03 -24.52 -16.76
N TYR A 259 9.80 -24.02 -16.55
CA TYR A 259 9.19 -23.97 -15.22
C TYR A 259 7.66 -24.02 -15.28
N VAL A 260 7.06 -24.42 -14.18
CA VAL A 260 5.63 -24.35 -13.93
C VAL A 260 5.38 -23.13 -13.02
N PRO A 261 4.62 -22.11 -13.45
CA PRO A 261 4.27 -21.00 -12.59
C PRO A 261 3.37 -21.47 -11.43
N ARG A 262 3.41 -20.76 -10.30
CA ARG A 262 2.49 -20.97 -9.20
C ARG A 262 1.04 -20.67 -9.63
N GLU A 263 0.10 -21.19 -8.87
CA GLU A 263 -1.32 -20.88 -9.05
C GLU A 263 -1.64 -19.45 -8.59
N GLY A 264 -2.75 -18.89 -9.08
CA GLY A 264 -3.20 -17.56 -8.71
C GLY A 264 -2.14 -16.47 -8.99
N ALA A 265 -2.24 -15.36 -8.27
CA ALA A 265 -1.34 -14.22 -8.44
C ALA A 265 0.07 -14.45 -7.88
N GLU A 266 0.32 -15.52 -7.12
CA GLU A 266 1.67 -15.89 -6.67
C GLU A 266 2.67 -16.02 -7.82
N ARG A 267 2.20 -16.36 -9.02
CA ARG A 267 3.01 -16.40 -10.26
C ARG A 267 3.64 -15.07 -10.65
N PHE A 268 3.20 -13.97 -10.03
CA PHE A 268 3.70 -12.60 -10.22
C PHE A 268 4.51 -12.08 -9.03
N ASP A 269 4.80 -12.90 -8.03
CA ASP A 269 5.65 -12.51 -6.90
C ASP A 269 7.01 -12.01 -7.40
N SER A 270 7.40 -10.78 -7.04
CA SER A 270 8.54 -10.09 -7.64
C SER A 270 9.91 -10.46 -7.07
N GLY A 271 10.03 -11.62 -6.45
CA GLY A 271 11.29 -12.16 -5.98
C GLY A 271 11.44 -12.16 -4.47
N TRP A 272 12.67 -11.90 -4.00
CA TRP A 272 13.02 -12.11 -2.60
C TRP A 272 12.59 -10.93 -1.71
N ASN A 273 11.54 -11.13 -0.90
CA ASN A 273 11.29 -10.28 0.26
C ASN A 273 11.94 -10.95 1.47
N GLY A 274 12.80 -10.24 2.19
CA GLY A 274 13.46 -10.79 3.39
C GLY A 274 12.44 -11.11 4.49
N THR A 275 12.69 -12.17 5.24
CA THR A 275 11.84 -12.56 6.38
C THR A 275 11.63 -11.44 7.39
N PRO A 276 12.61 -10.57 7.71
CA PRO A 276 12.39 -9.40 8.57
C PRO A 276 11.37 -8.40 7.98
N SER A 277 11.44 -8.14 6.66
CA SER A 277 10.48 -7.22 6.02
C SER A 277 9.06 -7.80 5.98
N LEU A 278 8.92 -9.12 5.80
CA LEU A 278 7.63 -9.81 5.84
C LEU A 278 7.04 -9.78 7.25
N ALA A 279 7.84 -10.09 8.28
CA ALA A 279 7.41 -10.02 9.68
C ALA A 279 6.99 -8.59 10.07
N GLY A 280 7.78 -7.59 9.67
CA GLY A 280 7.44 -6.19 9.89
C GLY A 280 6.16 -5.77 9.19
N LEU A 281 5.95 -6.19 7.94
CA LEU A 281 4.71 -5.89 7.21
C LEU A 281 3.50 -6.58 7.85
N SER A 282 3.63 -7.87 8.24
CA SER A 282 2.56 -8.56 8.97
C SER A 282 2.16 -7.81 10.24
N ALA A 283 3.14 -7.39 11.06
CA ALA A 283 2.89 -6.64 12.27
C ALA A 283 2.30 -5.22 12.01
N ALA A 284 2.71 -4.55 10.93
CA ALA A 284 2.17 -3.24 10.56
C ALA A 284 0.69 -3.31 10.18
N LEU A 285 0.29 -4.35 9.45
CA LEU A 285 -1.10 -4.57 9.05
C LEU A 285 -2.04 -4.82 10.24
N ASP A 286 -1.53 -5.34 11.37
CA ASP A 286 -2.31 -5.57 12.58
C ASP A 286 -2.56 -4.29 13.41
N VAL A 287 -1.85 -3.19 13.13
CA VAL A 287 -1.98 -1.92 13.91
C VAL A 287 -3.20 -1.10 13.50
N ALA A 288 -3.59 -1.18 12.23
CA ALA A 288 -4.64 -0.32 11.67
C ALA A 288 -6.03 -0.65 12.25
N PRO A 289 -6.71 0.31 12.93
CA PRO A 289 -8.02 0.07 13.51
C PRO A 289 -9.13 0.06 12.45
N ASP A 290 -10.29 -0.53 12.77
CA ASP A 290 -11.43 -0.57 11.86
C ASP A 290 -11.98 0.83 11.52
N TRP A 291 -11.91 1.75 12.47
CA TRP A 291 -12.37 3.15 12.32
C TRP A 291 -11.38 4.06 11.54
N ARG A 292 -10.29 3.51 11.00
CA ARG A 292 -9.23 4.29 10.32
C ARG A 292 -9.71 5.16 9.16
N PHE A 293 -10.67 4.68 8.40
CA PHE A 293 -11.14 5.39 7.21
C PHE A 293 -11.96 6.62 7.56
N GLU A 294 -12.91 6.49 8.48
CA GLU A 294 -13.75 7.59 8.97
C GLU A 294 -12.89 8.66 9.63
N ARG A 295 -11.91 8.24 10.44
CA ARG A 295 -10.99 9.17 11.10
C ARG A 295 -10.09 9.90 10.11
N THR A 296 -9.55 9.20 9.13
CA THR A 296 -8.74 9.81 8.06
C THR A 296 -9.54 10.86 7.30
N ALA A 297 -10.77 10.55 6.91
CA ALA A 297 -11.66 11.48 6.21
C ALA A 297 -12.03 12.70 7.08
N GLU A 298 -12.31 12.49 8.37
CA GLU A 298 -12.58 13.58 9.33
C GLU A 298 -11.40 14.54 9.41
N MET A 299 -10.18 14.03 9.61
CA MET A 299 -8.99 14.86 9.80
C MET A 299 -8.57 15.56 8.52
N ALA A 300 -8.68 14.90 7.37
CA ALA A 300 -8.45 15.55 6.07
C ALA A 300 -9.48 16.66 5.81
N GLY A 301 -10.75 16.45 6.15
CA GLY A 301 -11.80 17.45 6.06
C GLY A 301 -11.53 18.69 6.93
N LYS A 302 -11.13 18.48 8.21
CA LYS A 302 -10.73 19.56 9.12
C LYS A 302 -9.51 20.33 8.59
N CYS A 303 -8.48 19.61 8.16
CA CYS A 303 -7.27 20.19 7.58
C CYS A 303 -7.61 21.05 6.36
N ARG A 304 -8.40 20.50 5.43
CA ARG A 304 -8.82 21.21 4.23
C ARG A 304 -9.59 22.49 4.58
N ALA A 305 -10.57 22.43 5.46
CA ALA A 305 -11.39 23.59 5.85
C ALA A 305 -10.52 24.70 6.44
N ALA A 306 -9.59 24.35 7.35
CA ALA A 306 -8.71 25.33 7.98
C ALA A 306 -7.71 25.96 6.97
N LEU A 307 -7.21 25.19 6.02
CA LEU A 307 -6.32 25.72 4.97
C LEU A 307 -7.06 26.59 3.96
N ASP A 308 -8.32 26.27 3.64
CA ASP A 308 -9.16 27.02 2.67
C ASP A 308 -9.50 28.46 3.14
N GLU A 309 -9.39 28.73 4.45
CA GLU A 309 -9.55 30.08 5.00
C GLU A 309 -8.38 31.02 4.63
N ARG A 310 -7.23 30.48 4.24
CA ARG A 310 -5.96 31.22 4.11
C ARG A 310 -5.23 31.00 2.80
N PHE A 311 -5.46 29.87 2.12
CA PHE A 311 -4.72 29.42 0.95
C PHE A 311 -5.67 28.94 -0.15
N GLU A 312 -5.17 28.93 -1.39
CA GLU A 312 -5.82 28.21 -2.50
C GLU A 312 -5.66 26.70 -2.28
N VAL A 313 -6.71 26.02 -1.83
CA VAL A 313 -6.72 24.56 -1.67
C VAL A 313 -7.12 23.90 -2.99
N VAL A 314 -6.22 23.03 -3.50
CA VAL A 314 -6.40 22.32 -4.77
C VAL A 314 -7.28 21.08 -4.60
N THR A 315 -7.23 20.44 -3.43
CA THR A 315 -8.02 19.24 -3.13
C THR A 315 -9.50 19.59 -2.97
N ASN A 316 -10.37 18.90 -3.70
CA ASN A 316 -11.83 19.03 -3.57
C ASN A 316 -12.31 18.56 -2.17
N PRO A 317 -13.49 19.01 -1.70
CA PRO A 317 -14.09 18.48 -0.47
C PRO A 317 -14.40 16.98 -0.55
N GLY A 318 -14.30 16.27 0.60
CA GLY A 318 -14.76 14.88 0.73
C GLY A 318 -13.89 13.85 0.01
N GLN A 319 -12.58 14.14 -0.10
CA GLN A 319 -11.62 13.23 -0.72
C GLN A 319 -10.98 12.27 0.32
N ALA A 320 -9.89 11.59 -0.08
CA ALA A 320 -9.13 10.67 0.76
C ALA A 320 -8.32 11.40 1.86
N GLY A 321 -7.12 10.93 2.19
CA GLY A 321 -6.30 11.48 3.28
C GLY A 321 -5.37 12.63 2.89
N LEU A 322 -5.28 13.00 1.59
CA LEU A 322 -4.40 14.06 1.10
C LEU A 322 -5.11 15.40 1.01
N VAL A 323 -4.43 16.46 1.44
CA VAL A 323 -4.86 17.85 1.25
C VAL A 323 -3.69 18.63 0.64
N THR A 324 -3.91 19.22 -0.53
CA THR A 324 -2.89 19.97 -1.27
C THR A 324 -3.32 21.43 -1.40
N PHE A 325 -2.39 22.32 -1.13
CA PHE A 325 -2.63 23.78 -1.20
C PHE A 325 -1.45 24.51 -1.84
N ARG A 326 -1.69 25.72 -2.31
CA ARG A 326 -0.68 26.62 -2.87
C ARG A 326 -0.20 27.59 -1.79
N PRO A 327 1.08 27.54 -1.39
CA PRO A 327 1.63 28.53 -0.46
C PRO A 327 1.88 29.87 -1.18
N GLU A 328 1.92 30.97 -0.41
CA GLU A 328 2.29 32.30 -0.90
C GLU A 328 3.81 32.49 -1.05
N THR A 329 4.58 31.66 -0.36
CA THR A 329 6.06 31.68 -0.34
C THR A 329 6.62 30.46 -1.05
N ASP A 330 7.96 30.39 -1.19
CA ASP A 330 8.61 29.20 -1.75
C ASP A 330 8.26 27.95 -0.94
N PRO A 331 7.70 26.89 -1.57
CA PRO A 331 7.25 25.70 -0.87
C PRO A 331 8.40 24.93 -0.21
N THR A 332 9.62 24.96 -0.78
CA THR A 332 10.78 24.26 -0.21
C THR A 332 11.22 24.92 1.09
N GLU A 333 11.32 26.26 1.11
CA GLU A 333 11.68 27.04 2.31
C GLU A 333 10.61 26.86 3.40
N LEU A 334 9.32 26.86 3.02
CA LEU A 334 8.23 26.70 3.98
C LEU A 334 8.20 25.28 4.59
N VAL A 335 8.40 24.23 3.79
CA VAL A 335 8.47 22.85 4.29
C VAL A 335 9.66 22.68 5.23
N GLU A 336 10.82 23.29 4.95
CA GLU A 336 11.98 23.25 5.83
C GLU A 336 11.71 23.96 7.16
N LYS A 337 11.10 25.14 7.13
CA LYS A 337 10.66 25.88 8.34
C LYS A 337 9.70 25.03 9.20
N LEU A 338 8.71 24.39 8.57
CA LEU A 338 7.76 23.50 9.25
C LEU A 338 8.48 22.30 9.87
N ARG A 339 9.43 21.70 9.15
CA ARG A 339 10.23 20.57 9.64
C ARG A 339 11.05 20.93 10.88
N GLU A 340 11.65 22.12 10.93
CA GLU A 340 12.37 22.63 12.11
C GLU A 340 11.46 22.77 13.33
N GLN A 341 10.16 23.02 13.12
CA GLN A 341 9.14 23.10 14.17
C GLN A 341 8.50 21.72 14.49
N GLY A 342 9.02 20.66 13.88
CA GLY A 342 8.51 19.29 14.08
C GLY A 342 7.19 18.98 13.35
N VAL A 343 6.88 19.71 12.28
CA VAL A 343 5.74 19.44 11.40
C VAL A 343 6.26 18.87 10.08
N ILE A 344 5.87 17.66 9.75
CA ILE A 344 6.37 16.94 8.58
C ILE A 344 5.31 16.91 7.48
N VAL A 345 5.52 17.71 6.45
CA VAL A 345 4.71 17.78 5.22
C VAL A 345 5.63 17.66 4.00
N ARG A 346 5.12 17.79 2.78
CA ARG A 346 5.92 17.68 1.56
C ARG A 346 5.57 18.73 0.53
N GLU A 347 6.60 19.36 -0.06
CA GLU A 347 6.47 20.09 -1.32
C GLU A 347 6.29 19.12 -2.49
N LEU A 348 5.56 19.55 -3.52
CA LEU A 348 5.42 18.81 -4.77
C LEU A 348 6.37 19.39 -5.83
N PRO A 349 7.44 18.64 -6.23
CA PRO A 349 8.47 19.16 -7.12
C PRO A 349 7.91 19.76 -8.40
N GLY A 350 8.33 20.99 -8.72
CA GLY A 350 7.96 21.69 -9.96
C GLY A 350 6.51 22.18 -10.03
N ARG A 351 5.72 22.10 -8.94
CA ARG A 351 4.29 22.43 -8.96
C ARG A 351 3.87 23.63 -8.11
N ASN A 352 4.78 24.20 -7.31
CA ASN A 352 4.50 25.26 -6.34
C ASN A 352 3.30 24.88 -5.42
N LEU A 353 3.33 23.68 -4.87
CA LEU A 353 2.28 23.12 -4.03
C LEU A 353 2.90 22.42 -2.80
N ILE A 354 2.18 22.45 -1.68
CA ILE A 354 2.47 21.66 -0.49
C ILE A 354 1.33 20.67 -0.26
N ARG A 355 1.70 19.44 0.07
CA ARG A 355 0.79 18.34 0.35
C ARG A 355 0.87 17.93 1.81
N VAL A 356 -0.28 17.91 2.47
CA VAL A 356 -0.51 17.39 3.81
C VAL A 356 -1.13 16.00 3.71
N SER A 357 -0.67 15.05 4.50
CA SER A 357 -1.18 13.68 4.53
C SER A 357 -1.78 13.40 5.90
N CYS A 358 -3.10 13.48 6.05
CA CYS A 358 -3.82 13.20 7.28
C CYS A 358 -4.08 11.69 7.38
N GLY A 359 -3.45 11.00 8.33
CA GLY A 359 -3.69 9.59 8.60
C GLY A 359 -4.66 9.40 9.78
N TYR A 360 -5.08 8.16 10.03
CA TYR A 360 -5.95 7.83 11.16
C TYR A 360 -5.35 8.15 12.55
N TRP A 361 -4.03 8.30 12.62
CA TRP A 361 -3.29 8.72 13.82
C TRP A 361 -3.24 10.24 14.02
N THR A 362 -3.67 11.04 13.04
CA THR A 362 -3.62 12.50 13.11
C THR A 362 -4.56 13.03 14.21
N SER A 363 -4.06 13.95 15.03
CA SER A 363 -4.80 14.63 16.09
C SER A 363 -5.12 16.08 15.73
N ASP A 364 -6.03 16.70 16.49
CA ASP A 364 -6.30 18.12 16.36
C ASP A 364 -5.06 18.97 16.69
N ASP A 365 -4.22 18.56 17.69
CA ASP A 365 -2.93 19.18 18.00
C ASP A 365 -1.95 19.17 16.82
N ASP A 366 -1.90 18.07 16.05
CA ASP A 366 -1.06 18.00 14.85
C ASP A 366 -1.48 19.05 13.81
N LEU A 367 -2.80 19.30 13.66
CA LEU A 367 -3.31 20.34 12.75
C LEU A 367 -3.08 21.75 13.29
N GLU A 368 -3.24 21.97 14.61
CA GLU A 368 -2.92 23.26 15.24
C GLU A 368 -1.45 23.61 15.02
N ARG A 369 -0.53 22.67 15.26
CA ARG A 369 0.92 22.86 15.00
C ARG A 369 1.22 23.17 13.53
N LEU A 370 0.52 22.52 12.59
CA LEU A 370 0.64 22.87 11.17
C LEU A 370 0.22 24.31 10.90
N LEU A 371 -0.96 24.72 11.39
CA LEU A 371 -1.51 26.04 11.16
C LEU A 371 -0.66 27.17 11.78
N ASP A 372 -0.15 26.94 13.00
CA ASP A 372 0.75 27.86 13.69
C ASP A 372 2.08 28.01 12.93
N GLY A 373 2.60 26.92 12.39
CA GLY A 373 3.83 26.94 11.59
C GLY A 373 3.69 27.66 10.25
N LEU A 374 2.49 27.67 9.69
CA LEU A 374 2.18 28.40 8.45
C LEU A 374 2.08 29.91 8.69
N GLY A 375 1.85 30.37 9.91
CA GLY A 375 1.86 31.79 10.32
C GLY A 375 0.52 32.45 10.33
#